data_83e1bb3712e3dd578c32e67a4fd61bf8
#
_entry.id   83e1bb3712e3dd578c32e67a4fd61bf8
#
_cell.length_a   1.000
_cell.length_b   1.000
_cell.length_c   1.000
_cell.angle_alpha   90.00
_cell.angle_beta   90.00
_cell.angle_gamma   90.00
#
_symmetry.space_group_name_H-M   'P 1'
#
loop_
_entity.id
_entity.type
_entity.pdbx_description
1 polymer ?
#
loop_
_entity_poly.entity_id
_entity_poly.type
_entity_poly.pdbx_seq_one_letter_code
_entity_poly.pdbx_strand_id
1 'polypeptide(L)'
;MLTKKVKKRGLFLSLIIILSVTSVFFILRSLNNNILYFKSPTDIKLSKEIIYDNKTNKIRVGGMVKKDSLIINNNEIKFIITDFKNEINVSYSGTVPNLFIEGKGAVAEGYLVDKTFFIADRILAKHDENYMPPELKDIIKKNAK
;
A
#
# COMPACT_ATOMS: atom_id res chain seq x y z
N MET A 1 12.51 54.85 -14.24
CA MET A 1 13.32 53.80 -14.89
C MET A 1 14.13 53.02 -13.86
N LEU A 2 13.96 51.69 -13.74
CA LEU A 2 14.74 50.87 -12.79
C LEU A 2 16.19 50.73 -13.28
N THR A 3 17.15 50.95 -12.37
CA THR A 3 18.58 50.86 -12.70
C THR A 3 18.97 49.45 -13.13
N LYS A 4 20.00 49.31 -14.00
CA LYS A 4 20.46 47.99 -14.49
C LYS A 4 20.78 46.99 -13.35
N LYS A 5 21.25 47.49 -12.19
CA LYS A 5 21.52 46.69 -10.97
C LYS A 5 20.24 46.10 -10.35
N VAL A 6 19.14 46.89 -10.31
CA VAL A 6 17.87 46.44 -9.76
C VAL A 6 17.23 45.37 -10.65
N LYS A 7 17.31 45.55 -11.99
CA LYS A 7 16.84 44.54 -12.95
C LYS A 7 17.61 43.21 -12.81
N LYS A 8 18.94 43.23 -12.67
CA LYS A 8 19.72 42.01 -12.45
C LYS A 8 19.38 41.29 -11.14
N ARG A 9 19.18 42.03 -10.04
CA ARG A 9 18.74 41.46 -8.74
C ARG A 9 17.34 40.87 -8.84
N GLY A 10 16.42 41.56 -9.50
CA GLY A 10 15.06 41.04 -9.75
C GLY A 10 15.07 39.76 -10.60
N LEU A 11 15.90 39.70 -11.65
CA LEU A 11 16.05 38.49 -12.48
C LEU A 11 16.65 37.34 -11.69
N PHE A 12 17.64 37.60 -10.82
CA PHE A 12 18.23 36.57 -9.96
C PHE A 12 17.22 36.02 -8.94
N LEU A 13 16.43 36.89 -8.32
CA LEU A 13 15.37 36.49 -7.39
C LEU A 13 14.28 35.68 -8.11
N SER A 14 13.86 36.10 -9.31
CA SER A 14 12.87 35.34 -10.07
C SER A 14 13.38 33.96 -10.48
N LEU A 15 14.66 33.82 -10.83
CA LEU A 15 15.28 32.54 -11.12
C LEU A 15 15.25 31.59 -9.91
N ILE A 16 15.59 32.10 -8.73
CA ILE A 16 15.53 31.33 -7.47
C ILE A 16 14.10 30.84 -7.20
N ILE A 17 13.11 31.72 -7.37
CA ILE A 17 11.71 31.37 -7.13
C ILE A 17 11.26 30.29 -8.13
N ILE A 18 11.57 30.43 -9.41
CA ILE A 18 11.24 29.43 -10.43
C ILE A 18 11.87 28.09 -10.08
N LEU A 19 13.16 28.08 -9.72
CA LEU A 19 13.87 26.85 -9.36
C LEU A 19 13.25 26.19 -8.14
N SER A 20 12.88 26.97 -7.11
CA SER A 20 12.18 26.49 -5.91
C SER A 20 10.84 25.85 -6.23
N VAL A 21 10.01 26.54 -7.01
CA VAL A 21 8.68 26.04 -7.41
C VAL A 21 8.82 24.75 -8.23
N THR A 22 9.76 24.71 -9.15
CA THR A 22 10.04 23.51 -9.95
C THR A 22 10.49 22.35 -9.08
N SER A 23 11.37 22.59 -8.12
CA SER A 23 11.83 21.57 -7.17
C SER A 23 10.68 20.99 -6.34
N VAL A 24 9.85 21.86 -5.78
CA VAL A 24 8.67 21.44 -5.01
C VAL A 24 7.69 20.62 -5.87
N PHE A 25 7.46 21.05 -7.11
CA PHE A 25 6.61 20.31 -8.05
C PHE A 25 7.13 18.89 -8.31
N PHE A 26 8.43 18.72 -8.55
CA PHE A 26 9.02 17.38 -8.76
C PHE A 26 8.98 16.52 -7.50
N ILE A 27 9.19 17.12 -6.32
CA ILE A 27 9.08 16.41 -5.03
C ILE A 27 7.64 15.90 -4.84
N LEU A 28 6.64 16.75 -5.01
CA LEU A 28 5.23 16.36 -4.86
C LEU A 28 4.83 15.29 -5.87
N ARG A 29 5.27 15.40 -7.10
CA ARG A 29 5.02 14.39 -8.15
C ARG A 29 5.68 13.05 -7.82
N SER A 30 6.90 13.06 -7.29
CA SER A 30 7.62 11.86 -6.87
C SER A 30 6.94 11.17 -5.68
N LEU A 31 6.45 11.94 -4.72
CA LEU A 31 5.71 11.40 -3.57
C LEU A 31 4.41 10.74 -3.99
N ASN A 32 3.61 11.37 -4.84
CA ASN A 32 2.33 10.82 -5.28
C ASN A 32 2.46 9.46 -5.99
N ASN A 33 3.56 9.22 -6.68
CA ASN A 33 3.78 7.97 -7.41
C ASN A 33 4.30 6.82 -6.52
N ASN A 34 4.76 7.13 -5.30
CA ASN A 34 5.42 6.15 -4.42
C ASN A 34 4.64 5.86 -3.12
N ILE A 35 3.47 6.47 -2.93
CA ILE A 35 2.64 6.20 -1.74
C ILE A 35 1.86 4.91 -1.98
N LEU A 36 2.27 3.84 -1.30
CA LEU A 36 1.51 2.60 -1.24
C LEU A 36 0.44 2.73 -0.16
N TYR A 37 -0.81 2.83 -0.58
CA TYR A 37 -1.94 2.91 0.34
C TYR A 37 -2.16 1.58 1.04
N PHE A 38 -2.27 1.64 2.37
CA PHE A 38 -2.62 0.50 3.20
C PHE A 38 -4.14 0.37 3.29
N LYS A 39 -4.68 -0.81 3.02
CA LYS A 39 -6.11 -1.11 3.06
C LYS A 39 -6.36 -2.39 3.84
N SER A 40 -7.42 -2.39 4.65
CA SER A 40 -7.97 -3.63 5.21
C SER A 40 -8.97 -4.29 4.25
N PRO A 41 -9.30 -5.57 4.41
CA PRO A 41 -10.39 -6.21 3.67
C PRO A 41 -11.72 -5.45 3.75
N THR A 42 -12.03 -4.89 4.92
CA THR A 42 -13.23 -4.06 5.11
C THR A 42 -13.16 -2.76 4.32
N ASP A 43 -12.01 -2.07 4.31
CA ASP A 43 -11.85 -0.84 3.54
C ASP A 43 -12.03 -1.07 2.04
N ILE A 44 -11.51 -2.20 1.53
CA ILE A 44 -11.66 -2.59 0.13
C ILE A 44 -13.14 -2.81 -0.20
N LYS A 45 -13.86 -3.52 0.66
CA LYS A 45 -15.28 -3.84 0.43
C LYS A 45 -16.18 -2.61 0.47
N LEU A 46 -15.87 -1.65 1.35
CA LEU A 46 -16.63 -0.41 1.52
C LEU A 46 -16.25 0.68 0.51
N SER A 47 -15.08 0.61 -0.10
CA SER A 47 -14.63 1.61 -1.08
C SER A 47 -15.56 1.64 -2.30
N LYS A 48 -16.12 2.83 -2.60
CA LYS A 48 -16.86 3.08 -3.84
C LYS A 48 -15.93 3.29 -5.03
N GLU A 49 -14.74 3.81 -4.79
CA GLU A 49 -13.69 4.06 -5.77
C GLU A 49 -12.60 3.00 -5.68
N ILE A 50 -12.86 1.81 -6.17
CA ILE A 50 -11.79 0.86 -6.41
C ILE A 50 -11.48 0.94 -7.89
N ILE A 51 -10.32 1.51 -8.19
CA ILE A 51 -9.73 1.44 -9.53
C ILE A 51 -9.28 -0.01 -9.70
N TYR A 52 -10.18 -0.83 -10.25
CA TYR A 52 -9.85 -2.17 -10.68
C TYR A 52 -8.91 -2.07 -11.88
N ASP A 53 -7.92 -2.94 -11.91
CA ASP A 53 -7.10 -3.21 -13.09
C ASP A 53 -6.31 -2.05 -13.69
N ASN A 54 -5.53 -1.37 -12.87
CA ASN A 54 -4.36 -0.68 -13.41
C ASN A 54 -3.14 -1.18 -12.64
N LYS A 55 -2.27 -1.93 -13.32
CA LYS A 55 -0.93 -2.31 -12.82
C LYS A 55 -0.10 -1.12 -12.31
N THR A 56 -0.64 0.07 -12.41
CA THR A 56 -0.09 1.33 -11.93
C THR A 56 -0.37 1.63 -10.46
N ASN A 57 -1.46 1.10 -9.88
CA ASN A 57 -1.85 1.41 -8.50
C ASN A 57 -1.65 0.20 -7.58
N LYS A 58 -0.40 -0.04 -7.19
CA LYS A 58 -0.09 -1.00 -6.13
C LYS A 58 -0.66 -0.53 -4.81
N ILE A 59 -1.28 -1.45 -4.08
CA ILE A 59 -1.76 -1.23 -2.71
C ILE A 59 -1.19 -2.30 -1.78
N ARG A 60 -1.26 -2.03 -0.49
CA ARG A 60 -0.97 -3.01 0.56
C ARG A 60 -2.25 -3.44 1.21
N VAL A 61 -2.50 -4.74 1.20
CA VAL A 61 -3.61 -5.35 1.93
C VAL A 61 -3.06 -6.05 3.15
N GLY A 62 -3.54 -5.66 4.32
CA GLY A 62 -3.09 -6.25 5.56
C GLY A 62 -4.24 -6.79 6.39
N GLY A 63 -3.96 -7.85 7.13
CA GLY A 63 -4.89 -8.53 8.02
C GLY A 63 -4.27 -9.77 8.60
N MET A 64 -5.11 -10.64 9.14
CA MET A 64 -4.72 -11.95 9.64
C MET A 64 -4.85 -12.99 8.52
N VAL A 65 -3.89 -13.88 8.40
CA VAL A 65 -4.02 -15.04 7.51
C VAL A 65 -5.02 -16.00 8.15
N LYS A 66 -6.11 -16.28 7.44
CA LYS A 66 -7.16 -17.18 7.91
C LYS A 66 -6.61 -18.60 8.07
N LYS A 67 -6.97 -19.28 9.15
CA LYS A 67 -6.60 -20.67 9.39
C LYS A 67 -7.22 -21.60 8.34
N ASP A 68 -6.52 -22.62 7.95
CA ASP A 68 -6.93 -23.62 6.96
C ASP A 68 -7.25 -23.03 5.57
N SER A 69 -6.66 -21.87 5.23
CA SER A 69 -6.84 -21.19 3.95
C SER A 69 -5.63 -21.27 3.01
N LEU A 70 -4.48 -21.71 3.52
CA LEU A 70 -3.23 -21.75 2.78
C LEU A 70 -3.18 -22.96 1.86
N ILE A 71 -3.16 -22.69 0.56
CA ILE A 71 -3.02 -23.70 -0.49
C ILE A 71 -1.74 -23.41 -1.26
N ILE A 72 -0.82 -24.36 -1.29
CA ILE A 72 0.44 -24.26 -2.01
C ILE A 72 0.43 -25.25 -3.17
N ASN A 73 0.39 -24.74 -4.40
CA ASN A 73 0.44 -25.51 -5.62
C ASN A 73 1.67 -25.10 -6.44
N ASN A 74 2.66 -25.96 -6.54
CA ASN A 74 3.93 -25.74 -7.27
C ASN A 74 4.56 -24.37 -6.97
N ASN A 75 4.19 -23.34 -7.71
CA ASN A 75 4.72 -21.98 -7.58
C ASN A 75 3.64 -20.92 -7.27
N GLU A 76 2.39 -21.36 -7.09
CA GLU A 76 1.26 -20.49 -6.75
C GLU A 76 0.80 -20.77 -5.32
N ILE A 77 0.70 -19.72 -4.54
CA ILE A 77 0.28 -19.77 -3.16
C ILE A 77 -1.01 -18.98 -3.05
N LYS A 78 -2.06 -19.63 -2.57
CA LYS A 78 -3.37 -19.01 -2.32
C LYS A 78 -3.66 -19.03 -0.84
N PHE A 79 -4.14 -17.93 -0.32
CA PHE A 79 -4.56 -17.79 1.08
C PHE A 79 -5.59 -16.68 1.22
N ILE A 80 -6.21 -16.60 2.39
CA ILE A 80 -7.22 -15.59 2.71
C ILE A 80 -6.66 -14.64 3.76
N ILE A 81 -6.75 -13.33 3.49
CA ILE A 81 -6.52 -12.29 4.49
C ILE A 81 -7.87 -11.83 5.03
N THR A 82 -8.01 -11.76 6.35
CA THR A 82 -9.21 -11.32 7.04
C THR A 82 -8.91 -10.26 8.09
N ASP A 83 -9.84 -9.35 8.30
CA ASP A 83 -9.88 -8.42 9.44
C ASP A 83 -10.99 -8.80 10.44
N PHE A 84 -11.39 -10.08 10.44
CA PHE A 84 -12.49 -10.69 11.19
C PHE A 84 -13.91 -10.25 10.77
N LYS A 85 -14.03 -9.25 9.93
CA LYS A 85 -15.31 -8.76 9.40
C LYS A 85 -15.48 -9.11 7.93
N ASN A 86 -14.42 -8.95 7.17
CA ASN A 86 -14.39 -9.24 5.74
C ASN A 86 -13.14 -10.04 5.38
N GLU A 87 -13.20 -10.66 4.22
CA GLU A 87 -12.15 -11.54 3.70
C GLU A 87 -11.80 -11.16 2.27
N ILE A 88 -10.53 -11.36 1.91
CA ILE A 88 -10.02 -11.20 0.57
C ILE A 88 -9.14 -12.39 0.21
N ASN A 89 -9.38 -12.99 -0.96
CA ASN A 89 -8.54 -14.06 -1.49
C ASN A 89 -7.27 -13.46 -2.09
N VAL A 90 -6.14 -13.99 -1.73
CA VAL A 90 -4.83 -13.55 -2.21
C VAL A 90 -4.18 -14.67 -2.98
N SER A 91 -3.73 -14.39 -4.21
CA SER A 91 -2.85 -15.26 -4.99
C SER A 91 -1.47 -14.62 -5.05
N TYR A 92 -0.46 -15.41 -4.76
CA TYR A 92 0.94 -15.00 -4.78
C TYR A 92 1.77 -16.03 -5.56
N SER A 93 2.60 -15.57 -6.48
CA SER A 93 3.56 -16.41 -7.20
C SER A 93 4.97 -16.10 -6.70
N GLY A 94 5.56 -17.05 -5.96
CA GLY A 94 6.90 -16.89 -5.41
C GLY A 94 7.14 -17.76 -4.18
N THR A 95 8.27 -17.52 -3.52
CA THR A 95 8.65 -18.24 -2.31
C THR A 95 7.97 -17.67 -1.08
N VAL A 96 7.35 -18.51 -0.27
CA VAL A 96 6.75 -18.11 1.02
C VAL A 96 7.83 -17.57 1.95
N PRO A 97 7.65 -16.39 2.55
CA PRO A 97 8.57 -15.94 3.61
C PRO A 97 8.56 -16.92 4.79
N ASN A 98 9.73 -17.17 5.40
CA ASN A 98 9.89 -18.13 6.51
C ASN A 98 8.95 -17.87 7.72
N LEU A 99 8.44 -16.67 7.85
CA LEU A 99 7.59 -16.22 8.98
C LEU A 99 6.12 -16.09 8.58
N PHE A 100 5.77 -16.48 7.36
CA PHE A 100 4.38 -16.49 6.92
C PHE A 100 3.68 -17.73 7.45
N ILE A 101 2.81 -17.52 8.43
CA ILE A 101 2.09 -18.59 9.15
C ILE A 101 0.62 -18.22 9.23
N GLU A 102 -0.27 -19.19 9.06
CA GLU A 102 -1.70 -19.02 9.29
C GLU A 102 -2.01 -18.58 10.73
N GLY A 103 -3.02 -17.76 10.89
CA GLY A 103 -3.41 -17.18 12.17
C GLY A 103 -2.48 -16.07 12.65
N LYS A 104 -1.52 -15.63 11.84
CA LYS A 104 -0.64 -14.48 12.13
C LYS A 104 -0.94 -13.31 11.17
N GLY A 105 -0.49 -12.12 11.55
CA GLY A 105 -0.62 -10.92 10.71
C GLY A 105 0.30 -10.97 9.50
N ALA A 106 -0.23 -10.63 8.33
CA ALA A 106 0.52 -10.51 7.10
C ALA A 106 0.06 -9.29 6.30
N VAL A 107 0.96 -8.79 5.46
CA VAL A 107 0.68 -7.72 4.50
C VAL A 107 1.05 -8.21 3.11
N ALA A 108 0.10 -8.18 2.20
CA ALA A 108 0.32 -8.46 0.78
C ALA A 108 0.41 -7.15 0.02
N GLU A 109 1.45 -6.99 -0.79
CA GLU A 109 1.66 -5.85 -1.68
C GLU A 109 1.41 -6.29 -3.11
N GLY A 110 0.56 -5.58 -3.86
CA GLY A 110 0.20 -5.96 -5.21
C GLY A 110 -1.00 -5.19 -5.75
N TYR A 111 -1.87 -5.87 -6.48
CA TYR A 111 -2.98 -5.28 -7.22
C TYR A 111 -4.31 -5.94 -6.87
N LEU A 112 -5.35 -5.12 -6.80
CA LEU A 112 -6.70 -5.60 -6.61
C LEU A 112 -7.33 -5.93 -7.96
N VAL A 113 -7.79 -7.16 -8.12
CA VAL A 113 -8.52 -7.61 -9.34
C VAL A 113 -10.01 -7.29 -9.20
N ASP A 114 -10.57 -7.59 -8.03
CA ASP A 114 -11.92 -7.25 -7.65
C ASP A 114 -12.04 -7.07 -6.12
N LYS A 115 -13.25 -6.84 -5.60
CA LYS A 115 -13.48 -6.65 -4.15
C LYS A 115 -13.17 -7.86 -3.27
N THR A 116 -12.90 -9.00 -3.89
CA THR A 116 -12.70 -10.29 -3.21
C THR A 116 -11.40 -10.97 -3.58
N PHE A 117 -10.72 -10.50 -4.64
CA PHE A 117 -9.53 -11.14 -5.18
C PHE A 117 -8.38 -10.15 -5.40
N PHE A 118 -7.21 -10.52 -4.88
CA PHE A 118 -5.98 -9.74 -4.88
C PHE A 118 -4.81 -10.56 -5.41
N ILE A 119 -4.03 -9.99 -6.33
CA ILE A 119 -2.78 -10.58 -6.82
C ILE A 119 -1.62 -9.89 -6.12
N ALA A 120 -0.87 -10.66 -5.34
CA ALA A 120 0.29 -10.18 -4.62
C ALA A 120 1.57 -10.38 -5.42
N ASP A 121 2.39 -9.33 -5.49
CA ASP A 121 3.77 -9.40 -5.99
C ASP A 121 4.75 -9.70 -4.85
N ARG A 122 4.37 -9.34 -3.62
CA ARG A 122 5.20 -9.52 -2.43
C ARG A 122 4.34 -9.77 -1.20
N ILE A 123 4.82 -10.66 -0.34
CA ILE A 123 4.28 -10.87 1.00
C ILE A 123 5.29 -10.37 2.01
N LEU A 124 4.81 -9.59 2.98
CA LEU A 124 5.57 -9.07 4.10
C LEU A 124 5.05 -9.72 5.37
N ALA A 125 5.86 -10.56 5.98
CA ALA A 125 5.61 -11.13 7.30
C ALA A 125 6.73 -10.65 8.23
N LYS A 126 6.40 -10.20 9.44
CA LYS A 126 7.40 -9.74 10.41
C LYS A 126 7.68 -10.77 11.49
N HIS A 127 8.88 -10.69 12.03
CA HIS A 127 9.41 -11.58 13.06
C HIS A 127 8.71 -11.43 14.44
N ASP A 128 7.98 -10.34 14.67
CA ASP A 128 7.27 -10.12 15.91
C ASP A 128 5.98 -10.93 15.96
N GLU A 129 5.87 -11.84 16.91
CA GLU A 129 4.67 -12.64 17.15
C GLU A 129 3.42 -11.80 17.39
N ASN A 130 3.59 -10.52 17.75
CA ASN A 130 2.53 -9.55 18.03
C ASN A 130 2.55 -8.32 17.09
N TYR A 131 3.36 -8.35 16.00
CA TYR A 131 3.36 -7.21 15.10
C TYR A 131 2.09 -7.16 14.27
N MET A 132 1.31 -6.16 14.58
CA MET A 132 0.18 -5.73 13.78
C MET A 132 0.41 -4.26 13.44
N PRO A 133 0.33 -3.86 12.16
CA PRO A 133 0.38 -2.46 11.81
C PRO A 133 -0.57 -1.66 12.70
N PRO A 134 -0.18 -0.48 13.20
CA PRO A 134 -1.03 0.32 14.09
C PRO A 134 -2.42 0.55 13.52
N GLU A 135 -2.50 0.78 12.22
CA GLU A 135 -3.74 1.01 11.49
C GLU A 135 -4.70 -0.20 11.54
N LEU A 136 -4.16 -1.42 11.53
CA LEU A 136 -4.95 -2.65 11.64
C LEU A 136 -5.32 -3.00 13.08
N LYS A 137 -4.47 -2.64 14.04
CA LYS A 137 -4.69 -2.95 15.45
C LYS A 137 -6.00 -2.36 15.97
N ASP A 138 -6.32 -1.15 15.54
CA ASP A 138 -7.55 -0.47 15.93
C ASP A 138 -8.78 -1.05 15.23
N ILE A 139 -8.66 -1.41 13.95
CA ILE A 139 -9.74 -2.03 13.16
C ILE A 139 -10.08 -3.41 13.73
N ILE A 140 -9.08 -4.23 14.00
CA ILE A 140 -9.29 -5.58 14.55
C ILE A 140 -9.87 -5.54 15.95
N LYS A 141 -9.40 -4.63 16.83
CA LYS A 141 -10.00 -4.43 18.15
C LYS A 141 -11.46 -4.02 18.08
N LYS A 142 -11.83 -3.21 17.08
CA LYS A 142 -13.20 -2.72 16.88
C LYS A 142 -14.12 -3.81 16.35
N ASN A 143 -13.59 -4.73 15.54
CA ASN A 143 -14.36 -5.82 14.91
C ASN A 143 -14.41 -7.10 15.75
N ALA A 144 -13.53 -7.26 16.75
CA ALA A 144 -13.48 -8.42 17.65
C ALA A 144 -14.39 -8.31 18.90
N LYS A 145 -15.15 -7.21 19.03
CA LYS A 145 -16.24 -7.03 20.01
C LYS A 145 -17.56 -7.28 19.31
#